data_2e27297db6b0f59a42b7db552141cf69
#
_entry.id   2e27297db6b0f59a42b7db552141cf69
#
_cell.length_a   1.000
_cell.length_b   1.000
_cell.length_c   1.000
_cell.angle_alpha   90.00
_cell.angle_beta   90.00
_cell.angle_gamma   90.00
#
_symmetry.space_group_name_H-M   'P 1'
#
loop_
_entity.id
_entity.type
_entity.pdbx_description
1 polymer ?
#
loop_
_entity_poly.entity_id
_entity_poly.type
_entity_poly.pdbx_seq_one_letter_code
_entity_poly.pdbx_strand_id
1 'polypeptide(L)'
;MMRYRRPGRKTKGTVPPAPVASQHPFNTFVQVVDAVKEGVVSIETQDRASNRYLDDSFFRYLFPEFQKPRTTSFGTGFIIHPKGYILTNEHVIHQAEHVSVKLWNTRQTSAEIVWTNRERDLAVLHIHHPRALKPLKLGSSADSKTGEWVIAIGNPLGFDHTVTVGVISAKNRPLKTAERYYPNVIQTDAAINPGNSGGPLINIYGEVIGVNVAVAQPSQSIGFAIAIDSIKPLIRRFIW
;
A
#
# COMPACT_ATOMS: atom_id res chain seq x y z
N MET A 1 -10.72 -62.89 43.88
CA MET A 1 -9.80 -62.25 42.90
C MET A 1 -10.61 -61.49 41.90
N MET A 2 -10.82 -60.17 42.13
CA MET A 2 -11.57 -59.33 41.22
C MET A 2 -10.60 -58.73 40.17
N ARG A 3 -10.88 -58.93 38.85
CA ARG A 3 -10.10 -58.39 37.76
C ARG A 3 -10.61 -56.95 37.42
N TYR A 4 -9.78 -55.96 37.68
CA TYR A 4 -10.01 -54.56 37.28
C TYR A 4 -9.89 -54.44 35.75
N ARG A 5 -11.00 -54.09 35.05
CA ARG A 5 -10.99 -53.70 33.64
C ARG A 5 -10.48 -52.28 33.53
N ARG A 6 -9.40 -52.02 32.78
CA ARG A 6 -8.91 -50.70 32.41
C ARG A 6 -9.91 -50.00 31.47
N PRO A 7 -10.24 -48.71 31.70
CA PRO A 7 -11.11 -47.98 30.80
C PRO A 7 -10.40 -47.73 29.47
N GLY A 8 -11.13 -47.97 28.36
CA GLY A 8 -10.66 -47.81 27.01
C GLY A 8 -10.19 -46.36 26.73
N ARG A 9 -9.09 -46.25 26.01
CA ARG A 9 -8.46 -45.03 25.54
C ARG A 9 -9.45 -44.34 24.56
N LYS A 10 -10.04 -43.18 24.97
CA LYS A 10 -10.86 -42.36 24.09
C LYS A 10 -9.96 -41.90 22.92
N THR A 11 -10.28 -42.34 21.72
CA THR A 11 -9.72 -41.78 20.47
C THR A 11 -10.06 -40.32 20.42
N LYS A 12 -9.03 -39.47 20.34
CA LYS A 12 -9.21 -38.01 20.04
C LYS A 12 -9.92 -37.93 18.69
N GLY A 13 -11.18 -37.54 18.70
CA GLY A 13 -11.90 -37.21 17.50
C GLY A 13 -11.10 -36.11 16.76
N THR A 14 -10.68 -36.42 15.55
CA THR A 14 -10.13 -35.40 14.64
C THR A 14 -11.22 -34.39 14.37
N VAL A 15 -11.05 -33.17 14.90
CA VAL A 15 -11.89 -32.05 14.51
C VAL A 15 -11.73 -31.90 13.00
N PRO A 16 -12.81 -31.98 12.20
CA PRO A 16 -12.68 -31.76 10.76
C PRO A 16 -12.05 -30.40 10.52
N PRO A 17 -11.14 -30.26 9.53
CA PRO A 17 -10.57 -28.96 9.21
C PRO A 17 -11.71 -27.98 8.92
N ALA A 18 -11.62 -26.76 9.50
CA ALA A 18 -12.58 -25.71 9.23
C ALA A 18 -12.70 -25.53 7.70
N PRO A 19 -13.92 -25.38 7.16
CA PRO A 19 -14.09 -25.15 5.72
C PRO A 19 -13.21 -23.98 5.31
N VAL A 20 -12.44 -24.17 4.23
CA VAL A 20 -11.52 -23.16 3.73
C VAL A 20 -12.36 -21.92 3.40
N ALA A 21 -12.25 -20.90 4.26
CA ALA A 21 -13.05 -19.67 4.20
C ALA A 21 -12.88 -18.90 2.87
N SER A 22 -11.92 -19.27 2.04
CA SER A 22 -11.63 -18.70 0.73
C SER A 22 -12.75 -18.84 -0.30
N GLN A 23 -13.71 -19.75 -0.09
CA GLN A 23 -14.83 -19.97 -1.03
C GLN A 23 -16.12 -19.25 -0.63
N HIS A 24 -16.15 -18.55 0.50
CA HIS A 24 -17.34 -17.81 0.90
C HIS A 24 -17.53 -16.58 0.03
N PRO A 25 -18.73 -16.31 -0.55
CA PRO A 25 -18.97 -15.15 -1.42
C PRO A 25 -18.58 -13.80 -0.81
N PHE A 26 -18.67 -13.66 0.52
CA PHE A 26 -18.25 -12.46 1.26
C PHE A 26 -16.74 -12.31 1.44
N ASN A 27 -15.93 -13.30 1.03
CA ASN A 27 -14.47 -13.24 1.08
C ASN A 27 -13.83 -12.74 -0.24
N THR A 28 -14.57 -12.02 -1.05
CA THR A 28 -14.06 -11.42 -2.30
C THR A 28 -12.80 -10.59 -2.07
N PHE A 29 -12.73 -9.84 -0.97
CA PHE A 29 -11.55 -9.03 -0.63
C PHE A 29 -10.30 -9.87 -0.41
N VAL A 30 -10.42 -11.04 0.23
CA VAL A 30 -9.29 -11.98 0.42
C VAL A 30 -8.74 -12.43 -0.93
N GLN A 31 -9.63 -12.79 -1.87
CA GLN A 31 -9.22 -13.23 -3.20
C GLN A 31 -8.52 -12.12 -3.99
N VAL A 32 -9.05 -10.89 -3.91
CA VAL A 32 -8.42 -9.73 -4.56
C VAL A 32 -7.03 -9.46 -3.97
N VAL A 33 -6.91 -9.44 -2.64
CA VAL A 33 -5.62 -9.22 -1.96
C VAL A 33 -4.62 -10.30 -2.34
N ASP A 34 -5.02 -11.58 -2.32
CA ASP A 34 -4.16 -12.70 -2.72
C ASP A 34 -3.68 -12.59 -4.18
N ALA A 35 -4.51 -12.08 -5.07
CA ALA A 35 -4.16 -11.91 -6.48
C ALA A 35 -3.14 -10.78 -6.73
N VAL A 36 -3.14 -9.72 -5.87
CA VAL A 36 -2.37 -8.48 -6.10
C VAL A 36 -1.18 -8.30 -5.16
N LYS A 37 -1.15 -9.00 -4.00
CA LYS A 37 -0.15 -8.79 -2.94
C LYS A 37 1.31 -8.85 -3.42
N GLU A 38 1.62 -9.71 -4.38
CA GLU A 38 2.99 -9.84 -4.94
C GLU A 38 3.44 -8.59 -5.70
N GLY A 39 2.49 -7.79 -6.18
CA GLY A 39 2.76 -6.54 -6.87
C GLY A 39 2.89 -5.32 -5.95
N VAL A 40 2.59 -5.46 -4.65
CA VAL A 40 2.74 -4.40 -3.64
C VAL A 40 4.06 -4.56 -2.92
N VAL A 41 4.79 -3.47 -2.73
CA VAL A 41 6.14 -3.48 -2.16
C VAL A 41 6.26 -2.49 -1.01
N SER A 42 7.10 -2.81 -0.02
CA SER A 42 7.53 -1.87 1.01
C SER A 42 8.71 -1.04 0.51
N ILE A 43 8.69 0.24 0.81
CA ILE A 43 9.78 1.16 0.52
C ILE A 43 10.37 1.62 1.85
N GLU A 44 11.67 1.45 1.99
CA GLU A 44 12.45 1.93 3.12
C GLU A 44 13.45 2.95 2.62
N THR A 45 13.49 4.11 3.26
CA THR A 45 14.41 5.20 2.92
C THR A 45 15.32 5.51 4.09
N GLN A 46 16.59 5.81 3.78
CA GLN A 46 17.56 6.29 4.75
C GLN A 46 17.98 7.71 4.37
N ASP A 47 18.01 8.58 5.35
CA ASP A 47 18.29 10.00 5.18
C ASP A 47 19.69 10.36 5.62
N ARG A 48 20.22 11.46 5.08
CA ARG A 48 21.41 12.10 5.62
C ARG A 48 21.19 12.54 7.05
N ALA A 49 22.09 12.14 7.95
CA ALA A 49 21.99 12.33 9.40
C ALA A 49 21.95 13.80 9.90
N SER A 50 21.75 14.80 9.05
CA SER A 50 22.08 16.18 9.41
C SER A 50 20.96 17.21 9.47
N ASN A 51 19.72 17.00 9.08
CA ASN A 51 18.77 18.16 9.16
C ASN A 51 17.26 17.86 9.13
N ARG A 52 16.77 16.74 9.62
CA ARG A 52 15.31 16.51 9.66
C ARG A 52 14.64 16.94 10.96
N TYR A 53 14.76 18.18 11.35
CA TYR A 53 13.89 18.72 12.41
C TYR A 53 12.56 19.28 11.89
N LEU A 54 12.31 19.37 10.58
CA LEU A 54 11.20 20.16 10.04
C LEU A 54 10.16 19.42 9.19
N ASP A 55 10.45 18.25 8.61
CA ASP A 55 9.54 17.67 7.59
C ASP A 55 8.68 16.49 8.05
N ASP A 56 8.88 15.98 9.25
CA ASP A 56 8.16 14.82 9.77
C ASP A 56 6.99 15.21 10.72
N SER A 57 6.51 16.45 10.62
CA SER A 57 5.46 16.98 11.51
C SER A 57 4.17 16.17 11.45
N PHE A 58 3.87 15.58 10.27
CA PHE A 58 2.69 14.74 10.09
C PHE A 58 2.82 13.38 10.80
N PHE A 59 3.96 12.69 10.62
CA PHE A 59 4.20 11.41 11.31
C PHE A 59 4.31 11.59 12.82
N ARG A 60 4.95 12.68 13.26
CA ARG A 60 5.10 13.04 14.69
C ARG A 60 3.78 13.43 15.35
N TYR A 61 2.87 14.05 14.61
CA TYR A 61 1.53 14.38 15.08
C TYR A 61 0.69 13.13 15.30
N LEU A 62 0.79 12.12 14.42
CA LEU A 62 0.02 10.88 14.52
C LEU A 62 0.61 9.87 15.50
N PHE A 63 1.92 9.90 15.72
CA PHE A 63 2.64 8.95 16.58
C PHE A 63 3.61 9.67 17.53
N PRO A 64 3.10 10.33 18.58
CA PRO A 64 3.93 11.07 19.54
C PRO A 64 5.01 10.23 20.21
N GLU A 65 4.78 8.92 20.38
CA GLU A 65 5.72 7.98 20.96
C GLU A 65 6.98 7.73 20.10
N PHE A 66 6.96 8.10 18.82
CA PHE A 66 8.10 7.96 17.93
C PHE A 66 8.92 9.25 17.75
N GLN A 67 9.02 10.06 18.79
CA GLN A 67 9.70 11.37 18.77
C GLN A 67 11.24 11.30 18.60
N LYS A 68 11.85 10.12 18.59
CA LYS A 68 13.29 9.99 18.32
C LYS A 68 13.58 10.27 16.84
N PRO A 69 14.65 10.99 16.50
CA PRO A 69 15.05 11.19 15.11
C PRO A 69 15.29 9.83 14.47
N ARG A 70 14.43 9.45 13.52
CA ARG A 70 14.62 8.24 12.73
C ARG A 70 15.41 8.61 11.49
N THR A 71 16.48 7.88 11.25
CA THR A 71 17.22 7.92 9.98
C THR A 71 16.54 7.11 8.88
N THR A 72 15.45 6.41 9.25
CA THR A 72 14.74 5.48 8.37
C THR A 72 13.25 5.81 8.35
N SER A 73 12.70 6.00 7.15
CA SER A 73 11.26 6.17 6.91
C SER A 73 10.71 5.02 6.08
N PHE A 74 9.41 4.76 6.18
CA PHE A 74 8.74 3.66 5.49
C PHE A 74 7.54 4.17 4.72
N GLY A 75 7.31 3.56 3.56
CA GLY A 75 6.14 3.77 2.72
C GLY A 75 5.84 2.55 1.88
N THR A 76 4.92 2.72 0.98
CA THR A 76 4.48 1.66 0.07
C THR A 76 4.66 2.09 -1.37
N GLY A 77 4.86 1.14 -2.25
CA GLY A 77 4.79 1.29 -3.70
C GLY A 77 4.15 0.07 -4.34
N PHE A 78 4.01 0.10 -5.63
CA PHE A 78 3.56 -1.07 -6.38
C PHE A 78 4.21 -1.16 -7.75
N ILE A 79 4.41 -2.38 -8.21
CA ILE A 79 5.06 -2.69 -9.48
C ILE A 79 4.11 -2.34 -10.62
N ILE A 80 4.59 -1.53 -11.58
CA ILE A 80 3.83 -1.09 -12.76
C ILE A 80 4.34 -1.71 -14.07
N HIS A 81 5.52 -2.38 -14.04
CA HIS A 81 6.10 -3.03 -15.21
C HIS A 81 6.92 -4.25 -14.81
N PRO A 82 6.94 -5.35 -15.61
CA PRO A 82 7.69 -6.57 -15.29
C PRO A 82 9.20 -6.37 -15.15
N LYS A 83 9.76 -5.31 -15.73
CA LYS A 83 11.18 -4.94 -15.63
C LYS A 83 11.58 -4.26 -14.31
N GLY A 84 10.67 -4.14 -13.33
CA GLY A 84 11.01 -3.61 -12.02
C GLY A 84 10.74 -2.12 -11.82
N TYR A 85 9.90 -1.49 -12.65
CA TYR A 85 9.41 -0.13 -12.39
C TYR A 85 8.32 -0.15 -11.31
N ILE A 86 8.44 0.73 -10.33
CA ILE A 86 7.59 0.83 -9.15
C ILE A 86 7.08 2.25 -9.05
N LEU A 87 5.76 2.42 -8.89
CA LEU A 87 5.12 3.70 -8.63
C LEU A 87 4.93 3.89 -7.12
N THR A 88 5.19 5.10 -6.64
CA THR A 88 4.97 5.54 -5.25
C THR A 88 4.72 7.05 -5.19
N ASN A 89 4.52 7.60 -3.99
CA ASN A 89 4.51 9.05 -3.78
C ASN A 89 5.94 9.62 -3.69
N GLU A 90 6.09 10.89 -4.13
CA GLU A 90 7.37 11.59 -4.03
C GLU A 90 7.75 11.86 -2.57
N HIS A 91 6.79 12.18 -1.70
CA HIS A 91 7.06 12.43 -0.29
C HIS A 91 7.62 11.19 0.44
N VAL A 92 7.32 9.97 -0.03
CA VAL A 92 7.87 8.72 0.54
C VAL A 92 9.39 8.67 0.37
N ILE A 93 9.91 9.21 -0.76
CA ILE A 93 11.34 9.14 -1.10
C ILE A 93 12.02 10.52 -1.05
N HIS A 94 11.30 11.55 -0.58
CA HIS A 94 11.81 12.90 -0.52
C HIS A 94 13.07 12.99 0.34
N GLN A 95 14.15 13.58 -0.20
CA GLN A 95 15.46 13.74 0.45
C GLN A 95 16.16 12.42 0.88
N ALA A 96 15.67 11.26 0.43
CA ALA A 96 16.32 9.99 0.71
C ALA A 96 17.71 9.92 0.05
N GLU A 97 18.71 9.52 0.81
CA GLU A 97 20.06 9.21 0.30
C GLU A 97 20.09 7.81 -0.29
N HIS A 98 19.42 6.88 0.38
CA HIS A 98 19.28 5.51 -0.06
C HIS A 98 17.83 5.08 -0.02
N VAL A 99 17.39 4.42 -1.10
CA VAL A 99 16.06 3.83 -1.22
C VAL A 99 16.23 2.33 -1.37
N SER A 100 15.53 1.58 -0.51
CA SER A 100 15.46 0.12 -0.58
C SER A 100 14.01 -0.31 -0.76
N VAL A 101 13.81 -1.36 -1.54
CA VAL A 101 12.51 -1.97 -1.78
C VAL A 101 12.51 -3.40 -1.27
N LYS A 102 11.52 -3.75 -0.46
CA LYS A 102 11.26 -5.11 0.01
C LYS A 102 10.08 -5.68 -0.77
N LEU A 103 10.34 -6.71 -1.54
CA LEU A 103 9.32 -7.46 -2.28
C LEU A 103 8.54 -8.39 -1.34
N TRP A 104 7.39 -8.88 -1.81
CA TRP A 104 6.54 -9.82 -1.07
C TRP A 104 7.30 -11.03 -0.50
N ASN A 105 8.26 -11.57 -1.25
CA ASN A 105 9.06 -12.74 -0.85
C ASN A 105 10.22 -12.41 0.10
N THR A 106 10.18 -11.26 0.78
CA THR A 106 11.13 -10.80 1.81
C THR A 106 12.53 -10.40 1.33
N ARG A 107 12.83 -10.45 0.03
CA ARG A 107 14.09 -9.92 -0.48
C ARG A 107 14.05 -8.39 -0.52
N GLN A 108 15.01 -7.77 0.15
CA GLN A 108 15.29 -6.34 0.06
C GLN A 108 16.32 -6.10 -1.05
N THR A 109 16.08 -5.07 -1.86
CA THR A 109 17.00 -4.67 -2.92
C THR A 109 17.09 -3.15 -2.97
N SER A 110 18.24 -2.63 -3.39
CA SER A 110 18.40 -1.19 -3.65
C SER A 110 17.53 -0.78 -4.84
N ALA A 111 16.98 0.41 -4.78
CA ALA A 111 16.18 1.01 -5.83
C ALA A 111 16.76 2.33 -6.30
N GLU A 112 16.70 2.57 -7.59
CA GLU A 112 17.08 3.83 -8.23
C GLU A 112 15.85 4.70 -8.42
N ILE A 113 15.96 6.00 -8.12
CA ILE A 113 14.93 6.97 -8.42
C ILE A 113 15.09 7.36 -9.89
N VAL A 114 14.18 6.90 -10.77
CA VAL A 114 14.28 7.15 -12.22
C VAL A 114 13.40 8.30 -12.69
N TRP A 115 12.45 8.73 -11.87
CA TRP A 115 11.61 9.89 -12.14
C TRP A 115 10.90 10.38 -10.88
N THR A 116 10.75 11.69 -10.78
CA THR A 116 9.98 12.35 -9.71
C THR A 116 9.15 13.49 -10.26
N ASN A 117 8.01 13.76 -9.63
CA ASN A 117 7.20 14.94 -9.83
C ASN A 117 6.68 15.40 -8.46
N ARG A 118 7.36 16.40 -7.89
CA ARG A 118 7.05 16.93 -6.57
C ARG A 118 5.68 17.62 -6.53
N GLU A 119 5.29 18.32 -7.60
CA GLU A 119 4.00 19.00 -7.68
C GLU A 119 2.83 18.02 -7.61
N ARG A 120 2.97 16.87 -8.26
CA ARG A 120 1.95 15.81 -8.32
C ARG A 120 2.13 14.75 -7.25
N ASP A 121 3.16 14.87 -6.43
CA ASP A 121 3.50 13.89 -5.39
C ASP A 121 3.66 12.46 -5.92
N LEU A 122 4.41 12.30 -6.99
CA LEU A 122 4.62 11.02 -7.65
C LEU A 122 6.10 10.75 -7.89
N ALA A 123 6.50 9.49 -7.75
CA ALA A 123 7.83 9.02 -8.10
C ALA A 123 7.77 7.64 -8.74
N VAL A 124 8.72 7.37 -9.63
CA VAL A 124 8.96 6.04 -10.18
C VAL A 124 10.35 5.61 -9.76
N LEU A 125 10.41 4.44 -9.15
CA LEU A 125 11.63 3.74 -8.79
C LEU A 125 11.89 2.62 -9.78
N HIS A 126 13.15 2.20 -9.88
CA HIS A 126 13.54 1.02 -10.63
C HIS A 126 14.39 0.10 -9.77
N ILE A 127 14.09 -1.18 -9.79
CA ILE A 127 14.88 -2.25 -9.17
C ILE A 127 15.36 -3.23 -10.24
N HIS A 128 16.62 -3.65 -10.12
CA HIS A 128 17.13 -4.76 -10.92
C HIS A 128 16.73 -6.08 -10.29
N HIS A 129 15.98 -6.91 -11.03
CA HIS A 129 15.58 -8.21 -10.56
C HIS A 129 15.80 -9.27 -11.66
N PRO A 130 16.35 -10.47 -11.33
CA PRO A 130 16.75 -11.48 -12.32
C PRO A 130 15.57 -12.14 -13.04
N ARG A 131 14.36 -11.99 -12.52
CA ARG A 131 13.12 -12.54 -13.10
C ARG A 131 12.12 -11.41 -13.33
N ALA A 132 11.26 -11.57 -14.35
CA ALA A 132 10.13 -10.67 -14.54
C ALA A 132 9.26 -10.63 -13.27
N LEU A 133 8.94 -9.42 -12.84
CA LEU A 133 8.05 -9.17 -11.71
C LEU A 133 6.59 -9.15 -12.18
N LYS A 134 5.65 -9.31 -11.23
CA LYS A 134 4.20 -9.28 -11.50
C LYS A 134 3.68 -7.86 -11.29
N PRO A 135 3.41 -7.08 -12.35
CA PRO A 135 2.87 -5.74 -12.21
C PRO A 135 1.39 -5.79 -11.84
N LEU A 136 0.92 -4.76 -11.15
CA LEU A 136 -0.50 -4.54 -10.95
C LEU A 136 -1.14 -3.97 -12.22
N LYS A 137 -2.34 -4.42 -12.51
CA LYS A 137 -3.14 -3.87 -13.62
C LYS A 137 -3.62 -2.47 -13.25
N LEU A 138 -3.32 -1.48 -14.09
CA LEU A 138 -3.84 -0.13 -13.94
C LEU A 138 -5.25 -0.07 -14.54
N GLY A 139 -6.24 0.14 -13.69
CA GLY A 139 -7.65 0.29 -14.05
C GLY A 139 -8.01 1.69 -14.51
N SER A 140 -9.28 2.07 -14.41
CA SER A 140 -9.79 3.41 -14.74
C SER A 140 -10.47 4.04 -13.54
N SER A 141 -9.97 5.19 -13.11
CA SER A 141 -10.63 6.01 -12.10
C SER A 141 -11.82 6.78 -12.67
N ALA A 142 -11.84 7.02 -13.98
CA ALA A 142 -12.95 7.68 -14.66
C ALA A 142 -14.22 6.81 -14.65
N ASP A 143 -14.08 5.51 -14.89
CA ASP A 143 -15.18 4.54 -14.96
C ASP A 143 -15.70 4.13 -13.58
N SER A 144 -14.89 4.29 -12.52
CA SER A 144 -15.29 3.98 -11.15
C SER A 144 -16.43 4.88 -10.67
N LYS A 145 -17.29 4.39 -9.78
CA LYS A 145 -18.47 5.11 -9.28
C LYS A 145 -18.40 5.28 -7.76
N THR A 146 -18.97 6.38 -7.26
CA THR A 146 -19.19 6.58 -5.82
C THR A 146 -20.05 5.44 -5.26
N GLY A 147 -19.67 4.90 -4.11
CA GLY A 147 -20.27 3.73 -3.48
C GLY A 147 -19.63 2.40 -3.86
N GLU A 148 -18.75 2.34 -4.87
CA GLU A 148 -18.00 1.11 -5.17
C GLU A 148 -16.98 0.78 -4.09
N TRP A 149 -16.85 -0.50 -3.78
CA TRP A 149 -15.87 -1.01 -2.83
C TRP A 149 -14.45 -0.80 -3.32
N VAL A 150 -13.58 -0.39 -2.41
CA VAL A 150 -12.15 -0.22 -2.65
C VAL A 150 -11.32 -0.83 -1.52
N ILE A 151 -10.11 -1.23 -1.86
CA ILE A 151 -9.13 -1.84 -0.98
C ILE A 151 -7.88 -0.98 -1.05
N ALA A 152 -7.44 -0.44 0.08
CA ALA A 152 -6.13 0.19 0.19
C ALA A 152 -5.15 -0.83 0.77
N ILE A 153 -4.01 -1.02 0.11
CA ILE A 153 -2.98 -1.94 0.54
C ILE A 153 -1.70 -1.14 0.81
N GLY A 154 -1.08 -1.42 1.96
CA GLY A 154 0.17 -0.84 2.35
C GLY A 154 1.05 -1.81 3.13
N ASN A 155 2.28 -1.41 3.37
CA ASN A 155 3.21 -2.17 4.20
C ASN A 155 3.88 -1.23 5.22
N PRO A 156 3.13 -0.77 6.24
CA PRO A 156 3.67 0.09 7.27
C PRO A 156 4.76 -0.66 8.05
N LEU A 157 5.90 0.01 8.24
CA LEU A 157 6.99 -0.47 9.12
C LEU A 157 7.65 -1.80 8.70
N GLY A 158 7.45 -2.27 7.46
CA GLY A 158 8.04 -3.54 6.99
C GLY A 158 7.43 -4.79 7.63
N PHE A 159 6.34 -4.65 8.41
CA PHE A 159 5.50 -5.76 8.87
C PHE A 159 4.55 -6.18 7.75
N ASP A 160 3.95 -7.37 7.86
CA ASP A 160 3.04 -7.93 6.86
C ASP A 160 1.98 -6.91 6.40
N HIS A 161 1.63 -6.97 5.12
CA HIS A 161 0.78 -6.00 4.43
C HIS A 161 -0.46 -5.63 5.24
N THR A 162 -0.66 -4.32 5.43
CA THR A 162 -1.90 -3.77 6.00
C THR A 162 -2.93 -3.60 4.89
N VAL A 163 -4.09 -4.16 5.08
CA VAL A 163 -5.23 -4.06 4.17
C VAL A 163 -6.35 -3.32 4.87
N THR A 164 -6.86 -2.28 4.23
CA THR A 164 -8.07 -1.60 4.68
C THR A 164 -9.09 -1.58 3.55
N VAL A 165 -10.38 -1.67 3.90
CA VAL A 165 -11.50 -1.73 2.97
C VAL A 165 -12.46 -0.59 3.26
N GLY A 166 -12.99 0.00 2.22
CA GLY A 166 -13.99 1.05 2.28
C GLY A 166 -14.69 1.21 0.94
N VAL A 167 -15.29 2.37 0.72
CA VAL A 167 -15.95 2.72 -0.54
C VAL A 167 -15.39 4.00 -1.13
N ILE A 168 -15.64 4.25 -2.40
CA ILE A 168 -15.42 5.56 -3.01
C ILE A 168 -16.48 6.50 -2.43
N SER A 169 -16.08 7.43 -1.57
CA SER A 169 -16.97 8.41 -0.96
C SER A 169 -17.24 9.58 -1.90
N ALA A 170 -16.25 9.99 -2.70
CA ALA A 170 -16.36 11.03 -3.73
C ALA A 170 -15.23 10.93 -4.76
N LYS A 171 -15.41 11.59 -5.91
CA LYS A 171 -14.45 11.64 -7.01
C LYS A 171 -14.32 13.06 -7.55
N ASN A 172 -13.28 13.24 -8.40
CA ASN A 172 -13.08 14.46 -9.18
C ASN A 172 -13.05 15.73 -8.32
N ARG A 173 -12.45 15.63 -7.14
CA ARG A 173 -12.27 16.75 -6.23
C ARG A 173 -10.82 17.21 -6.21
N PRO A 174 -10.54 18.50 -6.22
CA PRO A 174 -9.22 18.99 -5.89
C PRO A 174 -8.98 18.88 -4.38
N LEU A 175 -7.75 18.54 -4.01
CA LEU A 175 -7.29 18.57 -2.64
C LEU A 175 -6.09 19.50 -2.55
N LYS A 176 -6.18 20.51 -1.68
CA LYS A 176 -5.08 21.43 -1.38
C LYS A 176 -4.63 21.20 0.07
N THR A 177 -3.36 20.92 0.24
CA THR A 177 -2.68 20.90 1.54
C THR A 177 -1.81 22.16 1.69
N ALA A 178 -1.14 22.34 2.82
CA ALA A 178 -0.20 23.45 3.01
C ALA A 178 0.95 23.42 1.97
N GLU A 179 1.34 22.23 1.51
CA GLU A 179 2.54 22.03 0.69
C GLU A 179 2.24 21.62 -0.75
N ARG A 180 1.05 21.03 -1.02
CA ARG A 180 0.76 20.36 -2.31
C ARG A 180 -0.65 20.61 -2.79
N TYR A 181 -0.81 20.51 -4.11
CA TYR A 181 -2.10 20.60 -4.78
C TYR A 181 -2.34 19.35 -5.64
N TYR A 182 -3.39 18.61 -5.33
CA TYR A 182 -3.81 17.43 -6.06
C TYR A 182 -5.09 17.78 -6.84
N PRO A 183 -5.03 17.95 -8.16
CA PRO A 183 -6.18 18.46 -8.96
C PRO A 183 -7.32 17.45 -9.04
N ASN A 184 -7.03 16.16 -8.91
CA ASN A 184 -8.02 15.11 -9.02
C ASN A 184 -7.70 13.97 -8.04
N VAL A 185 -8.50 13.85 -6.97
CA VAL A 185 -8.40 12.77 -6.01
C VAL A 185 -9.71 11.98 -5.93
N ILE A 186 -9.57 10.72 -5.53
CA ILE A 186 -10.64 9.86 -5.03
C ILE A 186 -10.66 10.00 -3.52
N GLN A 187 -11.81 10.31 -2.95
CA GLN A 187 -12.06 10.26 -1.51
C GLN A 187 -12.61 8.88 -1.14
N THR A 188 -12.13 8.30 -0.05
CA THR A 188 -12.58 7.00 0.47
C THR A 188 -12.65 7.04 1.99
N ASP A 189 -13.47 6.17 2.57
CA ASP A 189 -13.50 5.87 4.01
C ASP A 189 -12.62 4.67 4.38
N ALA A 190 -11.99 4.02 3.40
CA ALA A 190 -10.88 3.10 3.68
C ALA A 190 -9.80 3.85 4.47
N ALA A 191 -9.33 3.27 5.56
CA ALA A 191 -8.33 3.93 6.41
C ALA A 191 -7.00 4.13 5.66
N ILE A 192 -6.66 5.39 5.39
CA ILE A 192 -5.38 5.81 4.81
C ILE A 192 -4.53 6.41 5.92
N ASN A 193 -3.42 5.77 6.22
CA ASN A 193 -2.51 6.14 7.31
C ASN A 193 -1.06 6.13 6.81
N PRO A 194 -0.12 6.74 7.56
CA PRO A 194 1.30 6.58 7.29
C PRO A 194 1.67 5.09 7.19
N GLY A 195 2.35 4.76 6.10
CA GLY A 195 2.71 3.38 5.75
C GLY A 195 1.93 2.81 4.58
N ASN A 196 0.66 3.21 4.31
CA ASN A 196 0.02 2.86 3.05
C ASN A 196 0.09 3.99 1.99
N SER A 197 0.68 5.15 2.33
CA SER A 197 1.03 6.20 1.35
C SER A 197 1.93 5.64 0.24
N GLY A 198 1.63 5.99 -0.99
CA GLY A 198 2.30 5.48 -2.20
C GLY A 198 1.82 4.10 -2.64
N GLY A 199 1.08 3.40 -1.80
CA GLY A 199 0.44 2.13 -2.12
C GLY A 199 -0.79 2.29 -3.02
N PRO A 200 -1.29 1.18 -3.59
CA PRO A 200 -2.43 1.20 -4.48
C PRO A 200 -3.76 1.32 -3.73
N LEU A 201 -4.69 2.09 -4.29
CA LEU A 201 -6.13 1.95 -4.07
C LEU A 201 -6.69 1.06 -5.19
N ILE A 202 -7.30 -0.07 -4.83
CA ILE A 202 -7.66 -1.15 -5.75
C ILE A 202 -9.19 -1.34 -5.73
N ASN A 203 -9.79 -1.59 -6.90
CA ASN A 203 -11.19 -1.99 -7.01
C ASN A 203 -11.35 -3.51 -6.76
N ILE A 204 -12.58 -3.99 -6.70
CA ILE A 204 -12.90 -5.41 -6.48
C ILE A 204 -12.46 -6.35 -7.62
N TYR A 205 -12.02 -5.81 -8.75
CA TYR A 205 -11.46 -6.57 -9.88
C TYR A 205 -9.95 -6.71 -9.81
N GLY A 206 -9.30 -6.19 -8.75
CA GLY A 206 -7.84 -6.22 -8.60
C GLY A 206 -7.10 -5.18 -9.42
N GLU A 207 -7.79 -4.12 -9.87
CA GLU A 207 -7.20 -3.06 -10.69
C GLU A 207 -6.93 -1.81 -9.85
N VAL A 208 -5.78 -1.19 -10.07
CA VAL A 208 -5.39 0.05 -9.40
C VAL A 208 -6.18 1.21 -9.99
N ILE A 209 -6.97 1.89 -9.17
CA ILE A 209 -7.74 3.09 -9.53
C ILE A 209 -7.17 4.38 -8.94
N GLY A 210 -6.19 4.27 -8.01
CA GLY A 210 -5.52 5.42 -7.42
C GLY A 210 -4.26 5.06 -6.66
N VAL A 211 -3.49 6.09 -6.27
CA VAL A 211 -2.32 6.00 -5.39
C VAL A 211 -2.68 6.66 -4.06
N ASN A 212 -2.62 5.92 -2.97
CA ASN A 212 -2.99 6.39 -1.64
C ASN A 212 -2.09 7.55 -1.19
N VAL A 213 -2.70 8.59 -0.62
CA VAL A 213 -2.00 9.74 -0.04
C VAL A 213 -2.49 9.93 1.40
N ALA A 214 -1.62 9.69 2.36
CA ALA A 214 -1.92 10.03 3.75
C ALA A 214 -1.78 11.55 3.92
N VAL A 215 -2.86 12.21 4.30
CA VAL A 215 -2.88 13.65 4.59
C VAL A 215 -3.34 13.87 6.02
N ALA A 216 -2.69 14.81 6.71
CA ALA A 216 -3.11 15.20 8.05
C ALA A 216 -4.50 15.83 8.00
N GLN A 217 -5.50 15.10 8.48
CA GLN A 217 -6.85 15.62 8.68
C GLN A 217 -7.35 15.26 10.07
N PRO A 218 -8.12 16.12 10.72
CA PRO A 218 -8.70 15.82 12.04
C PRO A 218 -9.80 14.74 12.00
N SER A 219 -10.15 14.24 10.81
CA SER A 219 -11.19 13.22 10.62
C SER A 219 -10.61 11.83 10.38
N GLN A 220 -11.02 10.86 11.19
CA GLN A 220 -10.55 9.46 11.12
C GLN A 220 -11.15 8.64 9.95
N SER A 221 -12.14 9.17 9.23
CA SER A 221 -12.88 8.43 8.20
C SER A 221 -12.79 9.06 6.81
N ILE A 222 -11.74 9.84 6.55
CA ILE A 222 -11.52 10.50 5.26
C ILE A 222 -10.11 10.19 4.79
N GLY A 223 -10.00 9.33 3.78
CA GLY A 223 -8.79 9.02 3.05
C GLY A 223 -8.83 9.59 1.64
N PHE A 224 -7.65 9.75 1.03
CA PHE A 224 -7.52 10.24 -0.34
C PHE A 224 -6.56 9.36 -1.15
N ALA A 225 -6.83 9.28 -2.46
CA ALA A 225 -5.91 8.69 -3.42
C ALA A 225 -5.85 9.55 -4.69
N ILE A 226 -4.66 9.71 -5.26
CA ILE A 226 -4.49 10.38 -6.56
C ILE A 226 -5.09 9.49 -7.64
N ALA A 227 -6.03 10.02 -8.41
CA ALA A 227 -6.75 9.27 -9.43
C ALA A 227 -5.81 8.72 -10.52
N ILE A 228 -5.88 7.42 -10.83
CA ILE A 228 -4.93 6.74 -11.72
C ILE A 228 -4.93 7.32 -13.15
N ASP A 229 -6.08 7.77 -13.66
CA ASP A 229 -6.14 8.34 -15.01
C ASP A 229 -5.44 9.69 -15.12
N SER A 230 -5.22 10.41 -14.01
CA SER A 230 -4.37 11.60 -13.97
C SER A 230 -2.87 11.26 -13.93
N ILE A 231 -2.53 10.04 -13.54
CA ILE A 231 -1.16 9.56 -13.39
C ILE A 231 -0.64 8.92 -14.68
N LYS A 232 -1.44 8.08 -15.34
CA LYS A 232 -1.06 7.32 -16.54
C LYS A 232 -0.32 8.14 -17.62
N PRO A 233 -0.79 9.36 -18.00
CA PRO A 233 -0.07 10.16 -19.00
C PRO A 233 1.35 10.52 -18.57
N LEU A 234 1.58 10.74 -17.26
CA LEU A 234 2.87 11.17 -16.71
C LEU A 234 3.89 10.04 -16.68
N ILE A 235 3.43 8.79 -16.49
CA ILE A 235 4.27 7.60 -16.36
C ILE A 235 4.27 6.71 -17.61
N ARG A 236 3.72 7.17 -18.73
CA ARG A 236 3.53 6.38 -19.94
C ARG A 236 4.78 5.63 -20.39
N ARG A 237 5.95 6.26 -20.30
CA ARG A 237 7.23 5.64 -20.69
C ARG A 237 7.70 4.48 -19.80
N PHE A 238 7.07 4.29 -18.65
CA PHE A 238 7.42 3.23 -17.70
C PHE A 238 6.43 2.06 -17.67
N ILE A 239 5.30 2.18 -18.38
CA ILE A 239 4.23 1.18 -18.39
C ILE A 239 4.04 0.50 -19.75
N TRP A 240 4.82 0.94 -20.78
CA TRP A 240 4.80 0.39 -22.16
C TRP A 240 6.18 -0.11 -22.61
#